data_7fa30f510338c1a00ce951d9e0fd7fd9
#
_entry.id   7fa30f510338c1a00ce951d9e0fd7fd9
#
_cell.length_a   1.000
_cell.length_b   1.000
_cell.length_c   1.000
_cell.angle_alpha   90.00
_cell.angle_beta   90.00
_cell.angle_gamma   90.00
#
_symmetry.space_group_name_H-M   'P 1'
#
loop_
_entity.id
_entity.type
_entity.pdbx_description
1 polymer ?
#
loop_
_entity_poly.entity_id
_entity_poly.type
_entity_poly.pdbx_seq_one_letter_code
_entity_poly.pdbx_strand_id
1 'polypeptide(L)'
;MKKFVTLLVTLLVIASLSFCAVAEEKPFAGQTLTISTFSFNAELLQKNVYDPFEAATGAKLVVDTGRNPERVTKIVESPEDYDVVIIGDMFVDQLREAGVLETFDSSKLSNISGIYENARAPMGEGYGPAYTFNRLGIVYDSAFCDVEIKSIADLWNPELAGSIAVPEMTTTSGPLFYYATAAAFGLEPGKDVTIEYKTAHNELATLAVEG
;
A
#
# COMPACT_ATOMS: atom_id res chain seq x y z
N MET A 1 -35.71 54.49 31.58
CA MET A 1 -34.47 54.36 30.79
C MET A 1 -33.45 53.43 31.41
N LYS A 2 -33.02 53.60 32.67
CA LYS A 2 -31.99 52.73 33.30
C LYS A 2 -32.37 51.25 33.33
N LYS A 3 -33.61 50.87 33.66
CA LYS A 3 -34.11 49.49 33.71
C LYS A 3 -34.14 48.80 32.32
N PHE A 4 -34.39 49.56 31.26
CA PHE A 4 -34.41 49.07 29.87
C PHE A 4 -32.99 48.77 29.35
N VAL A 5 -32.03 49.63 29.72
CA VAL A 5 -30.62 49.44 29.37
C VAL A 5 -30.02 48.21 30.06
N THR A 6 -30.38 48.05 31.35
CA THR A 6 -29.95 46.86 32.10
C THR A 6 -30.49 45.57 31.49
N LEU A 7 -31.77 45.53 31.11
CA LEU A 7 -32.37 44.37 30.44
C LEU A 7 -31.72 44.05 29.09
N LEU A 8 -31.42 45.09 28.31
CA LEU A 8 -30.74 44.92 27.02
C LEU A 8 -29.30 44.40 27.14
N VAL A 9 -28.55 44.88 28.12
CA VAL A 9 -27.18 44.42 28.41
C VAL A 9 -27.19 42.97 28.90
N THR A 10 -28.17 42.62 29.76
CA THR A 10 -28.27 41.22 30.22
C THR A 10 -28.65 40.27 29.08
N LEU A 11 -29.53 40.66 28.18
CA LEU A 11 -29.87 39.87 26.99
C LEU A 11 -28.66 39.68 26.03
N LEU A 12 -27.82 40.73 25.85
CA LEU A 12 -26.61 40.66 25.05
C LEU A 12 -25.53 39.74 25.66
N VAL A 13 -25.40 39.76 26.97
CA VAL A 13 -24.46 38.88 27.68
C VAL A 13 -24.91 37.41 27.62
N ILE A 14 -26.21 37.15 27.72
CA ILE A 14 -26.78 35.79 27.58
C ILE A 14 -26.62 35.30 26.14
N ALA A 15 -26.81 36.15 25.13
CA ALA A 15 -26.61 35.82 23.72
C ALA A 15 -25.14 35.56 23.39
N SER A 16 -24.21 36.25 24.06
CA SER A 16 -22.77 36.01 23.86
C SER A 16 -22.26 34.73 24.54
N LEU A 17 -22.91 34.27 25.61
CA LEU A 17 -22.62 33.00 26.27
C LEU A 17 -23.18 31.78 25.53
N SER A 18 -24.19 31.99 24.66
CA SER A 18 -24.76 30.89 23.85
C SER A 18 -23.94 30.58 22.58
N PHE A 19 -22.91 31.35 22.30
CA PHE A 19 -21.96 31.10 21.21
C PHE A 19 -20.66 30.43 21.70
N CYS A 20 -20.73 29.66 22.80
CA CYS A 20 -19.80 28.57 22.96
C CYS A 20 -20.13 27.58 21.85
N ALA A 21 -19.44 27.68 20.75
CA ALA A 21 -19.41 26.60 19.76
C ALA A 21 -19.14 25.32 20.54
N VAL A 22 -20.14 24.46 20.66
CA VAL A 22 -19.93 23.08 21.09
C VAL A 22 -18.95 22.58 20.03
N ALA A 23 -17.67 22.54 20.36
CA ALA A 23 -16.70 21.88 19.52
C ALA A 23 -17.25 20.46 19.34
N GLU A 24 -17.62 20.11 18.11
CA GLU A 24 -18.10 18.79 17.79
C GLU A 24 -17.06 17.80 18.30
N GLU A 25 -17.42 17.04 19.32
CA GLU A 25 -16.49 16.12 19.97
C GLU A 25 -16.15 15.06 18.93
N LYS A 26 -14.91 15.10 18.43
CA LYS A 26 -14.47 14.20 17.38
C LYS A 26 -14.45 12.77 17.92
N PRO A 27 -14.94 11.79 17.15
CA PRO A 27 -15.24 10.44 17.68
C PRO A 27 -14.02 9.71 18.25
N PHE A 28 -12.80 10.07 17.81
CA PHE A 28 -11.56 9.42 18.24
C PHE A 28 -10.53 10.41 18.80
N ALA A 29 -10.99 11.53 19.35
CA ALA A 29 -10.11 12.52 19.96
C ALA A 29 -9.26 11.90 21.09
N GLY A 30 -7.94 12.14 21.02
CA GLY A 30 -6.98 11.61 21.98
C GLY A 30 -6.56 10.16 21.76
N GLN A 31 -7.07 9.49 20.74
CA GLN A 31 -6.59 8.17 20.34
C GLN A 31 -5.48 8.27 19.29
N THR A 32 -4.60 7.26 19.26
CA THR A 32 -3.54 7.12 18.27
C THR A 32 -3.82 5.90 17.40
N LEU A 33 -3.56 6.00 16.11
CA LEU A 33 -3.63 4.90 15.16
C LEU A 33 -2.25 4.77 14.49
N THR A 34 -1.60 3.62 14.68
CA THR A 34 -0.29 3.32 14.09
C THR A 34 -0.46 2.56 12.77
N ILE A 35 0.05 3.13 11.69
CA ILE A 35 -0.04 2.56 10.34
C ILE A 35 1.34 2.18 9.85
N SER A 36 1.53 0.91 9.50
CA SER A 36 2.71 0.47 8.76
C SER A 36 2.44 0.54 7.26
N THR A 37 3.25 1.30 6.52
CA THR A 37 3.07 1.50 5.08
C THR A 37 4.43 1.71 4.37
N PHE A 38 4.40 2.01 3.08
CA PHE A 38 5.60 2.34 2.30
C PHE A 38 5.77 3.86 2.19
N SER A 39 7.00 4.28 1.91
CA SER A 39 7.37 5.70 1.84
C SER A 39 7.01 6.39 0.52
N PHE A 40 6.48 5.63 -0.46
CA PHE A 40 6.13 6.18 -1.76
C PHE A 40 5.01 7.23 -1.66
N ASN A 41 5.20 8.40 -2.26
CA ASN A 41 4.25 9.52 -2.22
C ASN A 41 3.85 9.99 -0.81
N ALA A 42 4.74 9.89 0.17
CA ALA A 42 4.47 10.21 1.58
C ALA A 42 3.83 11.60 1.77
N GLU A 43 4.35 12.63 1.09
CA GLU A 43 3.79 14.00 1.17
C GLU A 43 2.35 14.09 0.65
N LEU A 44 2.05 13.38 -0.46
CA LEU A 44 0.71 13.36 -1.03
C LEU A 44 -0.27 12.60 -0.14
N LEU A 45 0.17 11.49 0.46
CA LEU A 45 -0.63 10.74 1.42
C LEU A 45 -0.88 11.57 2.68
N GLN A 46 0.14 12.24 3.21
CA GLN A 46 -0.01 13.14 4.35
C GLN A 46 -1.10 14.17 4.07
N LYS A 47 -0.95 14.94 3.00
CA LYS A 47 -1.86 16.04 2.66
C LYS A 47 -3.29 15.59 2.31
N ASN A 48 -3.43 14.49 1.57
CA ASN A 48 -4.72 14.14 0.96
C ASN A 48 -5.46 13.02 1.71
N VAL A 49 -4.80 12.30 2.61
CA VAL A 49 -5.38 11.18 3.35
C VAL A 49 -5.25 11.39 4.87
N TYR A 50 -4.02 11.55 5.37
CA TYR A 50 -3.77 11.54 6.80
C TYR A 50 -4.25 12.82 7.49
N ASP A 51 -3.88 14.00 6.99
CA ASP A 51 -4.37 15.26 7.56
C ASP A 51 -5.90 15.38 7.54
N PRO A 52 -6.61 15.06 6.43
CA PRO A 52 -8.07 15.04 6.42
C PRO A 52 -8.68 14.01 7.39
N PHE A 53 -8.06 12.83 7.53
CA PHE A 53 -8.51 11.82 8.48
C PHE A 53 -8.40 12.31 9.93
N GLU A 54 -7.23 12.84 10.33
CA GLU A 54 -7.03 13.43 11.65
C GLU A 54 -7.99 14.60 11.91
N ALA A 55 -8.18 15.45 10.88
CA ALA A 55 -9.10 16.55 10.96
C ALA A 55 -10.56 16.10 11.18
N ALA A 56 -11.00 15.04 10.53
CA ALA A 56 -12.36 14.51 10.63
C ALA A 56 -12.60 13.73 11.92
N THR A 57 -11.62 12.93 12.35
CA THR A 57 -11.79 11.95 13.43
C THR A 57 -11.28 12.42 14.78
N GLY A 58 -10.27 13.29 14.80
CA GLY A 58 -9.55 13.70 16.01
C GLY A 58 -8.51 12.68 16.47
N ALA A 59 -8.40 11.53 15.83
CA ALA A 59 -7.32 10.60 16.08
C ALA A 59 -5.99 11.18 15.59
N LYS A 60 -4.89 10.73 16.19
CA LYS A 60 -3.53 11.03 15.72
C LYS A 60 -2.97 9.84 14.98
N LEU A 61 -2.43 10.05 13.79
CA LEU A 61 -1.76 9.00 13.02
C LEU A 61 -0.27 8.97 13.34
N VAL A 62 0.24 7.75 13.55
CA VAL A 62 1.68 7.45 13.58
C VAL A 62 1.95 6.56 12.36
N VAL A 63 2.81 7.04 11.46
CA VAL A 63 3.09 6.36 10.20
C VAL A 63 4.51 5.80 10.23
N ASP A 64 4.63 4.47 10.35
CA ASP A 64 5.91 3.75 10.20
C ASP A 64 6.09 3.30 8.75
N THR A 65 7.21 3.66 8.15
CA THR A 65 7.51 3.35 6.76
C THR A 65 8.74 2.47 6.63
N GLY A 66 8.77 1.63 5.58
CA GLY A 66 9.89 0.76 5.29
C GLY A 66 9.64 -0.12 4.08
N ARG A 67 10.64 -0.94 3.76
CA ARG A 67 10.52 -2.00 2.74
C ARG A 67 9.65 -3.13 3.29
N ASN A 68 8.92 -3.81 2.40
CA ASN A 68 7.99 -4.86 2.82
C ASN A 68 8.62 -5.93 3.73
N PRO A 69 9.79 -6.54 3.42
CA PRO A 69 10.38 -7.55 4.29
C PRO A 69 10.72 -7.03 5.69
N GLU A 70 11.25 -5.80 5.80
CA GLU A 70 11.58 -5.17 7.07
C GLU A 70 10.33 -4.92 7.92
N ARG A 71 9.25 -4.48 7.28
CA ARG A 71 7.97 -4.23 7.94
C ARG A 71 7.31 -5.52 8.41
N VAL A 72 7.38 -6.60 7.60
CA VAL A 72 6.92 -7.94 8.03
C VAL A 72 7.66 -8.37 9.29
N THR A 73 8.99 -8.25 9.31
CA THR A 73 9.77 -8.62 10.50
C THR A 73 9.34 -7.83 11.73
N LYS A 74 9.23 -6.51 11.64
CA LYS A 74 8.80 -5.65 12.75
C LYS A 74 7.41 -6.03 13.27
N ILE A 75 6.45 -6.24 12.37
CA ILE A 75 5.07 -6.57 12.74
C ILE A 75 4.99 -7.95 13.40
N VAL A 76 5.76 -8.93 12.92
CA VAL A 76 5.81 -10.26 13.53
C VAL A 76 6.47 -10.23 14.93
N GLU A 77 7.47 -9.37 15.13
CA GLU A 77 8.15 -9.21 16.41
C GLU A 77 7.32 -8.45 17.45
N SER A 78 6.50 -7.48 17.01
CA SER A 78 5.71 -6.62 17.90
C SER A 78 4.37 -6.25 17.24
N PRO A 79 3.44 -7.20 17.07
CA PRO A 79 2.17 -6.95 16.39
C PRO A 79 1.29 -5.92 17.12
N GLU A 80 1.42 -5.82 18.43
CA GLU A 80 0.69 -4.87 19.28
C GLU A 80 1.04 -3.39 19.03
N ASP A 81 2.16 -3.12 18.37
CA ASP A 81 2.58 -1.76 18.04
C ASP A 81 1.89 -1.20 16.79
N TYR A 82 1.12 -2.04 16.08
CA TYR A 82 0.51 -1.69 14.80
C TYR A 82 -0.99 -1.95 14.79
N ASP A 83 -1.77 -0.96 14.35
CA ASP A 83 -3.22 -1.08 14.18
C ASP A 83 -3.60 -1.43 12.74
N VAL A 84 -2.86 -0.90 11.76
CA VAL A 84 -3.13 -1.09 10.34
C VAL A 84 -1.83 -1.34 9.57
N VAL A 85 -1.87 -2.32 8.68
CA VAL A 85 -0.79 -2.55 7.72
C VAL A 85 -1.29 -2.37 6.28
N ILE A 86 -0.56 -1.57 5.49
CA ILE A 86 -0.76 -1.42 4.05
C ILE A 86 0.45 -2.05 3.36
N ILE A 87 0.27 -3.20 2.76
CA ILE A 87 1.38 -4.03 2.29
C ILE A 87 1.00 -4.78 1.00
N GLY A 88 1.99 -5.28 0.26
CA GLY A 88 1.74 -6.12 -0.91
C GLY A 88 1.10 -7.46 -0.54
N ASP A 89 0.24 -7.97 -1.40
CA ASP A 89 -0.56 -9.18 -1.20
C ASP A 89 0.25 -10.39 -0.73
N MET A 90 1.37 -10.70 -1.38
CA MET A 90 2.25 -11.80 -0.96
C MET A 90 2.77 -11.68 0.48
N PHE A 91 2.89 -10.46 1.00
CA PHE A 91 3.32 -10.23 2.39
C PHE A 91 2.14 -10.31 3.37
N VAL A 92 0.91 -10.11 2.89
CA VAL A 92 -0.30 -10.42 3.68
C VAL A 92 -0.35 -11.90 4.01
N ASP A 93 -0.02 -12.78 3.07
CA ASP A 93 0.06 -14.23 3.32
C ASP A 93 1.09 -14.57 4.41
N GLN A 94 2.27 -13.94 4.37
CA GLN A 94 3.30 -14.15 5.40
C GLN A 94 2.83 -13.72 6.79
N LEU A 95 2.18 -12.56 6.90
CA LEU A 95 1.63 -12.07 8.17
C LEU A 95 0.47 -12.94 8.66
N ARG A 96 -0.36 -13.46 7.74
CA ARG A 96 -1.44 -14.39 8.04
C ARG A 96 -0.91 -15.72 8.57
N GLU A 97 0.11 -16.29 7.94
CA GLU A 97 0.78 -17.52 8.39
C GLU A 97 1.46 -17.34 9.75
N ALA A 98 2.01 -16.15 10.02
CA ALA A 98 2.55 -15.80 11.33
C ALA A 98 1.46 -15.60 12.41
N GLY A 99 0.18 -15.55 12.02
CA GLY A 99 -0.94 -15.41 12.95
C GLY A 99 -1.07 -14.03 13.60
N VAL A 100 -0.52 -12.99 12.99
CA VAL A 100 -0.49 -11.62 13.54
C VAL A 100 -1.55 -10.70 12.92
N LEU A 101 -2.36 -11.20 11.98
CA LEU A 101 -3.44 -10.44 11.38
C LEU A 101 -4.77 -10.83 12.01
N GLU A 102 -5.55 -9.82 12.38
CA GLU A 102 -6.96 -9.96 12.72
C GLU A 102 -7.84 -9.75 11.50
N THR A 103 -8.97 -10.44 11.46
CA THR A 103 -9.99 -10.20 10.45
C THR A 103 -11.01 -9.19 10.94
N PHE A 104 -11.58 -8.41 10.02
CA PHE A 104 -12.63 -7.47 10.32
C PHE A 104 -13.88 -7.70 9.46
N ASP A 105 -15.01 -7.19 9.92
CA ASP A 105 -16.27 -7.23 9.19
C ASP A 105 -16.29 -6.19 8.07
N SER A 106 -16.11 -6.64 6.82
CA SER A 106 -16.07 -5.78 5.64
C SER A 106 -17.39 -5.02 5.40
N SER A 107 -18.52 -5.48 5.96
CA SER A 107 -19.80 -4.76 5.87
C SER A 107 -19.78 -3.40 6.58
N LYS A 108 -18.83 -3.18 7.48
CA LYS A 108 -18.61 -1.90 8.16
C LYS A 108 -17.91 -0.86 7.28
N LEU A 109 -17.37 -1.27 6.13
CA LEU A 109 -16.74 -0.37 5.18
C LEU A 109 -17.80 0.21 4.23
N SER A 110 -18.34 1.37 4.57
CA SER A 110 -19.43 2.02 3.82
C SER A 110 -19.14 2.23 2.32
N ASN A 111 -17.87 2.41 1.96
CA ASN A 111 -17.43 2.70 0.60
C ASN A 111 -16.98 1.46 -0.18
N ILE A 112 -17.03 0.26 0.40
CA ILE A 112 -16.54 -0.98 -0.22
C ILE A 112 -17.19 -1.27 -1.57
N SER A 113 -18.47 -0.91 -1.73
CA SER A 113 -19.21 -1.11 -2.98
C SER A 113 -18.73 -0.21 -4.13
N GLY A 114 -18.04 0.89 -3.81
CA GLY A 114 -17.52 1.86 -4.78
C GLY A 114 -16.19 1.46 -5.41
N ILE A 115 -15.54 0.39 -4.95
CA ILE A 115 -14.27 -0.09 -5.51
C ILE A 115 -14.52 -1.31 -6.41
N TYR A 116 -13.55 -1.59 -7.29
CA TYR A 116 -13.60 -2.75 -8.19
C TYR A 116 -13.82 -4.04 -7.41
N GLU A 117 -14.61 -4.95 -7.96
CA GLU A 117 -14.98 -6.21 -7.31
C GLU A 117 -13.75 -7.03 -6.89
N ASN A 118 -12.77 -7.17 -7.79
CA ASN A 118 -11.52 -7.88 -7.53
C ASN A 118 -10.60 -7.19 -6.51
N ALA A 119 -10.90 -5.95 -6.11
CA ALA A 119 -10.16 -5.22 -5.10
C ALA A 119 -10.81 -5.26 -3.71
N ARG A 120 -12.05 -5.76 -3.59
CA ARG A 120 -12.78 -5.73 -2.32
C ARG A 120 -12.22 -6.67 -1.27
N ALA A 121 -11.78 -7.85 -1.69
CA ALA A 121 -11.22 -8.86 -0.79
C ALA A 121 -10.18 -9.72 -1.53
N PRO A 122 -9.07 -9.15 -2.04
CA PRO A 122 -8.11 -9.88 -2.87
C PRO A 122 -7.42 -11.01 -2.11
N MET A 123 -7.27 -10.88 -0.79
CA MET A 123 -6.66 -11.87 0.09
C MET A 123 -7.68 -12.70 0.88
N GLY A 124 -8.95 -12.60 0.53
CA GLY A 124 -10.08 -13.22 1.23
C GLY A 124 -10.81 -12.26 2.16
N GLU A 125 -12.01 -12.68 2.56
CA GLU A 125 -12.87 -11.87 3.43
C GLU A 125 -12.18 -11.56 4.77
N GLY A 126 -12.28 -10.29 5.16
CA GLY A 126 -11.77 -9.81 6.43
C GLY A 126 -10.30 -9.36 6.42
N TYR A 127 -9.55 -9.54 5.33
CA TYR A 127 -8.14 -9.10 5.25
C TYR A 127 -7.94 -7.74 4.56
N GLY A 128 -9.00 -7.05 4.25
CA GLY A 128 -8.96 -5.69 3.72
C GLY A 128 -9.05 -5.58 2.20
N PRO A 129 -9.47 -4.40 1.72
CA PRO A 129 -9.49 -4.10 0.31
C PRO A 129 -8.10 -3.72 -0.20
N ALA A 130 -7.85 -3.97 -1.49
CA ALA A 130 -6.73 -3.37 -2.19
C ALA A 130 -7.06 -1.93 -2.59
N TYR A 131 -6.13 -1.02 -2.41
CA TYR A 131 -6.29 0.37 -2.84
C TYR A 131 -5.49 0.70 -4.09
N THR A 132 -4.55 -0.15 -4.49
CA THR A 132 -3.78 -0.02 -5.73
C THR A 132 -3.61 -1.36 -6.43
N PHE A 133 -3.47 -1.29 -7.76
CA PHE A 133 -3.04 -2.41 -8.59
C PHE A 133 -1.74 -2.04 -9.27
N ASN A 134 -0.81 -2.98 -9.29
CA ASN A 134 0.41 -2.87 -10.06
C ASN A 134 0.37 -3.85 -11.23
N ARG A 135 1.05 -3.49 -12.31
CA ARG A 135 1.28 -4.38 -13.45
C ARG A 135 2.77 -4.49 -13.67
N LEU A 136 3.24 -5.70 -13.91
CA LEU A 136 4.57 -5.91 -14.44
C LEU A 136 4.55 -5.64 -15.94
N GLY A 137 5.52 -4.89 -16.42
CA GLY A 137 5.69 -4.60 -17.83
C GLY A 137 7.16 -4.46 -18.17
N ILE A 138 7.46 -4.52 -19.46
CA ILE A 138 8.80 -4.28 -19.99
C ILE A 138 8.86 -2.81 -20.41
N VAL A 139 9.91 -2.12 -19.99
CA VAL A 139 10.23 -0.78 -20.45
C VAL A 139 11.57 -0.85 -21.16
N TYR A 140 11.64 -0.37 -22.37
CA TYR A 140 12.88 -0.31 -23.16
C TYR A 140 12.92 0.96 -24.01
N ASP A 141 14.13 1.40 -24.33
CA ASP A 141 14.35 2.52 -25.23
C ASP A 141 14.52 2.01 -26.67
N SER A 142 13.53 2.27 -27.51
CA SER A 142 13.52 1.83 -28.91
C SER A 142 14.58 2.52 -29.78
N ALA A 143 15.26 3.58 -29.29
CA ALA A 143 16.39 4.18 -30.00
C ALA A 143 17.69 3.42 -29.80
N PHE A 144 17.77 2.55 -28.80
CA PHE A 144 18.96 1.77 -28.45
C PHE A 144 18.73 0.25 -28.44
N CYS A 145 17.51 -0.19 -28.71
CA CYS A 145 17.15 -1.59 -28.76
C CYS A 145 16.53 -1.93 -30.12
N ASP A 146 17.30 -2.63 -30.97
CA ASP A 146 16.86 -3.06 -32.29
C ASP A 146 15.99 -4.34 -32.24
N VAL A 147 15.96 -5.01 -31.08
CA VAL A 147 15.11 -6.19 -30.84
C VAL A 147 13.67 -5.77 -30.66
N GLU A 148 12.78 -6.34 -31.45
CA GLU A 148 11.34 -6.13 -31.25
C GLU A 148 10.87 -6.93 -30.03
N ILE A 149 10.44 -6.25 -28.96
CA ILE A 149 10.00 -6.86 -27.72
C ILE A 149 8.45 -6.80 -27.65
N LYS A 150 7.80 -7.97 -27.67
CA LYS A 150 6.35 -8.15 -27.61
C LYS A 150 5.88 -8.89 -26.36
N SER A 151 6.76 -9.67 -25.77
CA SER A 151 6.45 -10.53 -24.63
C SER A 151 7.61 -10.64 -23.65
N ILE A 152 7.34 -11.19 -22.49
CA ILE A 152 8.38 -11.50 -21.50
C ILE A 152 9.41 -12.50 -22.06
N ALA A 153 8.99 -13.44 -22.91
CA ALA A 153 9.90 -14.42 -23.51
C ALA A 153 10.99 -13.78 -24.38
N ASP A 154 10.72 -12.63 -25.00
CA ASP A 154 11.69 -11.93 -25.86
C ASP A 154 12.90 -11.41 -25.07
N LEU A 155 12.80 -11.29 -23.74
CA LEU A 155 13.92 -10.93 -22.88
C LEU A 155 15.04 -11.98 -22.88
N TRP A 156 14.75 -13.22 -23.30
CA TRP A 156 15.75 -14.29 -23.47
C TRP A 156 16.44 -14.27 -24.83
N ASN A 157 16.18 -13.26 -25.66
CA ASN A 157 16.96 -13.09 -26.92
C ASN A 157 18.45 -12.87 -26.58
N PRO A 158 19.38 -13.68 -27.15
CA PRO A 158 20.80 -13.54 -26.88
C PRO A 158 21.39 -12.15 -27.22
N GLU A 159 20.77 -11.40 -28.14
CA GLU A 159 21.17 -10.04 -28.47
C GLU A 159 21.00 -9.04 -27.34
N LEU A 160 20.12 -9.36 -26.37
CA LEU A 160 19.89 -8.56 -25.17
C LEU A 160 20.80 -8.94 -24.01
N ALA A 161 21.70 -9.92 -24.19
CA ALA A 161 22.58 -10.38 -23.12
C ALA A 161 23.45 -9.24 -22.56
N GLY A 162 23.39 -9.06 -21.24
CA GLY A 162 24.09 -7.98 -20.55
C GLY A 162 23.46 -6.59 -20.71
N SER A 163 22.23 -6.49 -21.25
CA SER A 163 21.49 -5.23 -21.43
C SER A 163 20.17 -5.18 -20.68
N ILE A 164 19.89 -6.17 -19.82
CA ILE A 164 18.62 -6.32 -19.13
C ILE A 164 18.79 -6.04 -17.65
N ALA A 165 17.93 -5.20 -17.09
CA ALA A 165 17.73 -5.04 -15.65
C ALA A 165 16.47 -5.82 -15.22
N VAL A 166 16.60 -6.65 -14.19
CA VAL A 166 15.50 -7.44 -13.63
C VAL A 166 15.30 -7.12 -12.16
N PRO A 167 14.06 -7.24 -11.64
CA PRO A 167 13.82 -6.98 -10.24
C PRO A 167 14.39 -8.08 -9.35
N GLU A 168 14.94 -7.72 -8.19
CA GLU A 168 15.33 -8.67 -7.15
C GLU A 168 14.11 -9.44 -6.63
N MET A 169 14.27 -10.73 -6.32
CA MET A 169 13.20 -11.59 -5.79
C MET A 169 12.63 -11.13 -4.45
N THR A 170 13.38 -10.35 -3.69
CA THR A 170 12.95 -9.76 -2.41
C THR A 170 12.07 -8.51 -2.57
N THR A 171 11.92 -8.02 -3.80
CA THR A 171 11.03 -6.89 -4.11
C THR A 171 9.62 -7.38 -4.45
N THR A 172 8.64 -6.48 -4.48
CA THR A 172 7.27 -6.82 -4.93
C THR A 172 7.24 -7.30 -6.38
N SER A 173 8.14 -6.81 -7.23
CA SER A 173 8.17 -7.14 -8.66
C SER A 173 8.91 -8.44 -8.98
N GLY A 174 9.78 -8.93 -8.09
CA GLY A 174 10.57 -10.15 -8.33
C GLY A 174 9.71 -11.38 -8.55
N PRO A 175 8.83 -11.76 -7.61
CA PRO A 175 7.90 -12.87 -7.80
C PRO A 175 6.98 -12.70 -9.00
N LEU A 176 6.52 -11.47 -9.29
CA LEU A 176 5.72 -11.21 -10.49
C LEU A 176 6.49 -11.49 -11.77
N PHE A 177 7.78 -11.13 -11.81
CA PHE A 177 8.65 -11.44 -12.93
C PHE A 177 8.84 -12.95 -13.08
N TYR A 178 9.04 -13.67 -11.99
CA TYR A 178 9.14 -15.14 -11.98
C TYR A 178 7.88 -15.80 -12.56
N TYR A 179 6.69 -15.42 -12.06
CA TYR A 179 5.42 -15.98 -12.54
C TYR A 179 5.16 -15.61 -14.01
N ALA A 180 5.45 -14.37 -14.42
CA ALA A 180 5.27 -13.93 -15.79
C ALA A 180 6.23 -14.69 -16.76
N THR A 181 7.45 -14.98 -16.33
CA THR A 181 8.41 -15.79 -17.08
C THR A 181 7.93 -17.23 -17.22
N ALA A 182 7.55 -17.87 -16.13
CA ALA A 182 7.03 -19.23 -16.17
C ALA A 182 5.85 -19.34 -17.17
N ALA A 183 4.90 -18.40 -17.08
CA ALA A 183 3.76 -18.35 -18.00
C ALA A 183 4.18 -18.12 -19.46
N ALA A 184 5.18 -17.27 -19.73
CA ALA A 184 5.67 -16.97 -21.08
C ALA A 184 6.32 -18.19 -21.76
N PHE A 185 6.89 -19.10 -20.97
CA PHE A 185 7.48 -20.35 -21.45
C PHE A 185 6.55 -21.56 -21.33
N GLY A 186 5.30 -21.37 -20.91
CA GLY A 186 4.32 -22.45 -20.73
C GLY A 186 4.63 -23.39 -19.57
N LEU A 187 5.42 -22.90 -18.58
CA LEU A 187 5.80 -23.63 -17.39
C LEU A 187 4.81 -23.35 -16.26
N GLU A 188 4.59 -24.33 -15.38
CA GLU A 188 3.75 -24.11 -14.20
C GLU A 188 4.54 -23.35 -13.12
N PRO A 189 4.07 -22.19 -12.69
CA PRO A 189 4.67 -21.47 -11.59
C PRO A 189 4.71 -22.33 -10.31
N GLY A 190 5.85 -22.33 -9.62
CA GLY A 190 6.03 -23.11 -8.39
C GLY A 190 6.44 -24.57 -8.57
N LYS A 191 6.59 -25.03 -9.82
CA LYS A 191 7.18 -26.36 -10.11
C LYS A 191 8.47 -26.16 -10.87
N ASP A 192 9.57 -26.62 -10.29
CA ASP A 192 10.90 -26.81 -10.88
C ASP A 192 11.36 -25.73 -11.90
N VAL A 193 10.83 -24.51 -11.78
CA VAL A 193 11.19 -23.40 -12.62
C VAL A 193 12.30 -22.61 -11.95
N THR A 194 13.43 -22.55 -12.56
CA THR A 194 14.56 -21.71 -12.14
C THR A 194 14.83 -20.64 -13.17
N ILE A 195 14.93 -19.39 -12.73
CA ILE A 195 15.43 -18.29 -13.55
C ILE A 195 16.82 -17.94 -13.04
N GLU A 196 17.84 -18.21 -13.87
CA GLU A 196 19.17 -17.75 -13.60
C GLU A 196 19.41 -16.42 -14.30
N TYR A 197 19.88 -15.43 -13.56
CA TYR A 197 20.38 -14.19 -14.14
C TYR A 197 21.82 -13.98 -13.70
N LYS A 198 22.70 -13.77 -14.69
CA LYS A 198 24.11 -13.47 -14.46
C LYS A 198 24.30 -11.97 -14.64
N THR A 199 24.65 -11.29 -13.55
CA THR A 199 25.01 -9.89 -13.61
C THR A 199 26.48 -9.75 -13.95
N ALA A 200 26.79 -9.06 -15.03
CA ALA A 200 28.12 -8.52 -15.27
C ALA A 200 28.15 -7.11 -14.72
N HIS A 201 29.30 -6.64 -14.23
CA HIS A 201 29.57 -5.30 -13.71
C HIS A 201 28.45 -4.29 -13.99
N ASN A 202 27.79 -3.79 -12.95
CA ASN A 202 26.71 -2.82 -13.00
C ASN A 202 25.31 -3.35 -13.35
N GLU A 203 24.97 -4.56 -12.90
CA GLU A 203 23.57 -4.93 -12.72
C GLU A 203 22.77 -5.29 -14.00
N LEU A 204 23.40 -5.33 -15.17
CA LEU A 204 22.72 -5.84 -16.35
C LEU A 204 22.85 -7.36 -16.44
N ALA A 205 21.74 -8.01 -16.81
CA ALA A 205 21.61 -9.44 -16.72
C ALA A 205 21.66 -10.16 -18.08
N THR A 206 22.23 -11.37 -18.06
CA THR A 206 21.95 -12.41 -19.04
C THR A 206 20.97 -13.38 -18.39
N LEU A 207 19.88 -13.70 -19.05
CA LEU A 207 18.84 -14.56 -18.52
C LEU A 207 18.93 -15.98 -19.08
N ALA A 208 18.73 -16.96 -18.20
CA ALA A 208 18.46 -18.35 -18.55
C ALA A 208 17.24 -18.82 -17.76
N VAL A 209 16.41 -19.67 -18.36
CA VAL A 209 15.27 -20.30 -17.71
C VAL A 209 15.40 -21.82 -17.88
N GLU A 210 15.25 -22.52 -16.77
CA GLU A 210 15.23 -23.98 -16.72
C GLU A 210 13.93 -24.43 -16.04
N GLY A 211 13.28 -25.47 -16.61
CA GLY A 211 12.04 -26.03 -16.10
C GLY A 211 12.00 -27.55 -16.22
#